data_bac920033b91687c28af40ff36837436
#
_entry.id   bac920033b91687c28af40ff36837436
#
_cell.length_a   1.000
_cell.length_b   1.000
_cell.length_c   1.000
_cell.angle_alpha   90.00
_cell.angle_beta   90.00
_cell.angle_gamma   90.00
#
_symmetry.space_group_name_H-M   'P 1'
#
loop_
_entity.id
_entity.type
_entity.pdbx_description
1 polymer ?
#
loop_
_entity_poly.entity_id
_entity_poly.type
_entity_poly.pdbx_seq_one_letter_code
_entity_poly.pdbx_strand_id
1 'polypeptide(L)'
;WVKKAVILYFPIREMKEIEVGPFVFHDKMKLKTDYKETGVRVVPHAIARYGAHLAKGVILMPSYVNIGAYVDEGTMVDTWATVGSCAQIGKHVHLSGGVGIGGVLEPVQASPVIIEDNCFIGSRAIVVEGVHVQKEAVLGANVVLTASTKIIDVTGDKPVEYKGFVPARSVVIPGSYTKKFPAGEYQVPCALIIGQRKESTDKKTSLNDALRENNVAV
;
A
#
# COMPACT_ATOMS: atom_id res chain seq x y z
N TRP A 1 16.87 -12.90 -5.43
CA TRP A 1 18.06 -12.85 -4.56
C TRP A 1 17.89 -11.81 -3.44
N VAL A 2 17.21 -10.68 -3.67
CA VAL A 2 17.05 -9.59 -2.69
C VAL A 2 16.45 -10.07 -1.37
N LYS A 3 15.32 -10.78 -1.41
CA LYS A 3 14.68 -11.32 -0.19
C LYS A 3 15.61 -12.28 0.57
N LYS A 4 16.35 -13.13 -0.14
CA LYS A 4 17.35 -14.02 0.48
C LYS A 4 18.43 -13.22 1.21
N ALA A 5 18.94 -12.15 0.59
CA ALA A 5 19.93 -11.27 1.21
C ALA A 5 19.37 -10.60 2.47
N VAL A 6 18.12 -10.11 2.43
CA VAL A 6 17.45 -9.52 3.59
C VAL A 6 17.32 -10.55 4.73
N ILE A 7 16.86 -11.76 4.44
CA ILE A 7 16.72 -12.83 5.46
C ILE A 7 18.08 -13.18 6.07
N LEU A 8 19.12 -13.32 5.24
CA LEU A 8 20.48 -13.63 5.73
C LEU A 8 21.11 -12.48 6.52
N TYR A 9 20.64 -11.24 6.33
CA TYR A 9 21.16 -10.10 7.06
C TYR A 9 20.78 -10.13 8.56
N PHE A 10 19.60 -10.68 8.91
CA PHE A 10 19.15 -10.75 10.30
C PHE A 10 20.07 -11.59 11.23
N PRO A 11 20.47 -12.82 10.89
CA PRO A 11 21.31 -13.64 11.78
C PRO A 11 22.74 -13.14 11.94
N ILE A 12 23.28 -12.37 10.97
CA ILE A 12 24.64 -11.81 11.07
C ILE A 12 24.73 -10.51 11.88
N ARG A 13 23.59 -9.98 12.33
CA ARG A 13 23.54 -8.77 13.16
C ARG A 13 23.27 -9.13 14.62
N GLU A 14 23.95 -8.42 15.49
CA GLU A 14 23.73 -8.50 16.93
C GLU A 14 22.66 -7.52 17.39
N MET A 15 21.94 -7.88 18.45
CA MET A 15 21.01 -6.97 19.14
C MET A 15 21.80 -5.83 19.77
N LYS A 16 21.30 -4.61 19.64
CA LYS A 16 21.91 -3.40 20.22
C LYS A 16 20.84 -2.52 20.83
N GLU A 17 21.17 -1.87 21.91
CA GLU A 17 20.39 -0.76 22.42
C GLU A 17 20.63 0.47 21.55
N ILE A 18 19.59 1.21 21.29
CA ILE A 18 19.60 2.44 20.50
C ILE A 18 18.84 3.49 21.32
N GLU A 19 19.57 4.45 21.86
CA GLU A 19 19.02 5.57 22.60
C GLU A 19 18.76 6.75 21.68
N VAL A 20 17.54 7.29 21.70
CA VAL A 20 17.15 8.47 20.92
C VAL A 20 16.34 9.41 21.83
N GLY A 21 17.02 10.35 22.46
CA GLY A 21 16.40 11.20 23.49
C GLY A 21 15.80 10.36 24.62
N PRO A 22 14.50 10.49 24.93
CA PRO A 22 13.87 9.70 25.99
C PRO A 22 13.49 8.26 25.56
N PHE A 23 13.69 7.89 24.30
CA PHE A 23 13.30 6.58 23.77
C PHE A 23 14.49 5.61 23.78
N VAL A 24 14.24 4.38 24.16
CA VAL A 24 15.21 3.28 24.11
C VAL A 24 14.62 2.16 23.26
N PHE A 25 15.39 1.70 22.28
CA PHE A 25 15.01 0.58 21.41
C PHE A 25 16.04 -0.54 21.55
N HIS A 26 15.64 -1.78 21.34
CA HIS A 26 16.52 -2.94 21.33
C HIS A 26 16.27 -3.76 20.07
N ASP A 27 17.07 -3.52 19.04
CA ASP A 27 16.94 -4.20 17.73
C ASP A 27 18.31 -4.45 17.11
N LYS A 28 18.36 -5.38 16.19
CA LYS A 28 19.55 -5.67 15.39
C LYS A 28 19.63 -4.82 14.10
N MET A 29 18.53 -4.23 13.68
CA MET A 29 18.47 -3.39 12.48
C MET A 29 18.55 -1.91 12.83
N LYS A 30 19.56 -1.24 12.32
CA LYS A 30 19.65 0.22 12.43
C LYS A 30 18.58 0.89 11.57
N LEU A 31 18.29 2.14 11.88
CA LEU A 31 17.40 2.97 11.10
C LEU A 31 18.16 3.59 9.90
N LYS A 32 17.42 4.01 8.89
CA LYS A 32 17.91 4.84 7.79
C LYS A 32 18.16 6.26 8.31
N THR A 33 19.24 6.90 7.85
CA THR A 33 19.66 8.24 8.37
C THR A 33 20.09 9.20 7.27
N ASP A 34 20.27 8.75 6.04
CA ASP A 34 20.80 9.50 4.89
C ASP A 34 19.73 10.33 4.14
N TYR A 35 18.74 10.85 4.87
CA TYR A 35 17.57 11.52 4.26
C TYR A 35 17.92 12.83 3.57
N LYS A 36 18.86 13.61 4.14
CA LYS A 36 19.30 14.89 3.58
C LYS A 36 20.02 14.67 2.24
N GLU A 37 20.92 13.72 2.19
CA GLU A 37 21.72 13.37 1.01
C GLU A 37 20.84 12.81 -0.11
N THR A 38 19.82 12.03 0.25
CA THR A 38 18.88 11.41 -0.70
C THR A 38 17.72 12.32 -1.10
N GLY A 39 17.58 13.50 -0.47
CA GLY A 39 16.51 14.45 -0.77
C GLY A 39 15.12 13.98 -0.32
N VAL A 40 15.06 13.23 0.78
CA VAL A 40 13.83 12.70 1.38
C VAL A 40 13.40 13.59 2.53
N ARG A 41 12.13 14.00 2.56
CA ARG A 41 11.54 14.70 3.71
C ARG A 41 10.97 13.69 4.71
N VAL A 42 11.43 13.79 5.95
CA VAL A 42 10.99 12.88 7.04
C VAL A 42 10.47 13.72 8.20
N VAL A 43 9.20 13.55 8.51
CA VAL A 43 8.55 14.22 9.65
C VAL A 43 8.91 13.46 10.93
N PRO A 44 9.09 14.12 12.09
CA PRO A 44 9.34 13.45 13.36
C PRO A 44 8.34 12.30 13.61
N HIS A 45 8.82 11.20 14.17
CA HIS A 45 8.16 9.91 14.36
C HIS A 45 8.02 9.03 13.10
N ALA A 46 8.38 9.50 11.91
CA ALA A 46 8.51 8.60 10.78
C ALA A 46 9.77 7.75 10.90
N ILE A 47 9.66 6.46 10.57
CA ILE A 47 10.76 5.49 10.66
C ILE A 47 10.89 4.76 9.34
N ALA A 48 12.10 4.75 8.77
CA ALA A 48 12.50 3.79 7.74
C ALA A 48 13.64 2.92 8.26
N ARG A 49 13.52 1.61 8.11
CA ARG A 49 14.59 0.67 8.49
C ARG A 49 15.71 0.69 7.46
N TYR A 50 16.91 0.41 7.93
CA TYR A 50 18.07 0.18 7.06
C TYR A 50 17.74 -0.88 5.99
N GLY A 51 18.12 -0.63 4.74
CA GLY A 51 17.78 -1.49 3.61
C GLY A 51 16.44 -1.18 2.94
N ALA A 52 15.66 -0.19 3.43
CA ALA A 52 14.60 0.42 2.65
C ALA A 52 15.19 1.40 1.63
N HIS A 53 14.69 1.39 0.40
CA HIS A 53 15.01 2.39 -0.60
C HIS A 53 13.94 3.49 -0.61
N LEU A 54 14.37 4.74 -0.49
CA LEU A 54 13.52 5.92 -0.61
C LEU A 54 14.15 6.81 -1.67
N ALA A 55 13.44 7.03 -2.77
CA ALA A 55 13.91 7.89 -3.85
C ALA A 55 13.76 9.38 -3.51
N LYS A 56 14.36 10.23 -4.33
CA LYS A 56 14.31 11.69 -4.18
C LYS A 56 12.87 12.21 -4.17
N GLY A 57 12.59 13.16 -3.29
CA GLY A 57 11.27 13.79 -3.19
C GLY A 57 10.21 12.96 -2.46
N VAL A 58 10.56 11.77 -1.95
CA VAL A 58 9.67 11.02 -1.06
C VAL A 58 9.41 11.80 0.22
N ILE A 59 8.17 11.79 0.66
CA ILE A 59 7.73 12.41 1.92
C ILE A 59 7.22 11.31 2.85
N LEU A 60 7.85 11.19 4.01
CA LEU A 60 7.36 10.36 5.10
C LEU A 60 6.73 11.27 6.16
N MET A 61 5.41 11.25 6.27
CA MET A 61 4.71 11.70 7.48
C MET A 61 4.98 10.68 8.59
N PRO A 62 4.54 10.87 9.84
CA PRO A 62 4.73 9.86 10.89
C PRO A 62 4.25 8.48 10.43
N SER A 63 5.12 7.66 9.92
CA SER A 63 4.83 6.45 9.16
C SER A 63 5.97 5.43 9.31
N TYR A 64 5.78 4.23 8.79
CA TYR A 64 6.78 3.17 8.91
C TYR A 64 7.09 2.52 7.57
N VAL A 65 8.38 2.46 7.21
CA VAL A 65 8.86 1.76 6.00
C VAL A 65 9.84 0.66 6.39
N ASN A 66 9.50 -0.58 6.09
CA ASN A 66 10.26 -1.74 6.51
C ASN A 66 11.43 -2.06 5.56
N ILE A 67 12.34 -2.93 6.03
CA ILE A 67 13.52 -3.38 5.29
C ILE A 67 13.14 -4.00 3.94
N GLY A 68 13.90 -3.70 2.90
CA GLY A 68 13.68 -4.20 1.54
C GLY A 68 12.54 -3.53 0.78
N ALA A 69 11.75 -2.67 1.42
CA ALA A 69 10.74 -1.87 0.74
C ALA A 69 11.40 -0.88 -0.23
N TYR A 70 10.74 -0.64 -1.34
CA TYR A 70 11.10 0.34 -2.35
C TYR A 70 9.99 1.38 -2.47
N VAL A 71 10.32 2.66 -2.31
CA VAL A 71 9.39 3.78 -2.47
C VAL A 71 10.02 4.76 -3.44
N ASP A 72 9.36 4.95 -4.59
CA ASP A 72 9.89 5.71 -5.70
C ASP A 72 9.57 7.22 -5.59
N GLU A 73 10.13 7.97 -6.52
CA GLU A 73 10.20 9.43 -6.57
C GLU A 73 8.83 10.11 -6.36
N GLY A 74 8.82 11.16 -5.55
CA GLY A 74 7.66 12.01 -5.32
C GLY A 74 6.48 11.36 -4.59
N THR A 75 6.66 10.14 -4.08
CA THR A 75 5.63 9.42 -3.33
C THR A 75 5.50 9.94 -1.91
N MET A 76 4.24 10.04 -1.43
CA MET A 76 3.93 10.37 -0.05
C MET A 76 3.45 9.12 0.71
N VAL A 77 4.10 8.84 1.83
CA VAL A 77 3.65 7.88 2.84
C VAL A 77 3.08 8.69 4.00
N ASP A 78 1.75 8.79 4.06
CA ASP A 78 1.05 9.68 4.97
C ASP A 78 0.96 9.10 6.39
N THR A 79 0.32 9.85 7.28
CA THR A 79 0.30 9.62 8.74
C THR A 79 -0.21 8.22 9.08
N TRP A 80 0.59 7.49 9.85
CA TRP A 80 0.34 6.10 10.28
C TRP A 80 0.20 5.08 9.15
N ALA A 81 0.58 5.43 7.92
CA ALA A 81 0.71 4.45 6.86
C ALA A 81 1.94 3.57 7.07
N THR A 82 1.87 2.34 6.60
CA THR A 82 2.97 1.37 6.67
C THR A 82 3.28 0.80 5.30
N VAL A 83 4.57 0.68 4.99
CA VAL A 83 5.08 -0.03 3.82
C VAL A 83 5.84 -1.25 4.31
N GLY A 84 5.28 -2.42 4.09
CA GLY A 84 5.81 -3.69 4.55
C GLY A 84 7.08 -4.13 3.82
N SER A 85 7.74 -5.14 4.35
CA SER A 85 9.01 -5.64 3.80
C SER A 85 8.89 -6.02 2.33
N CYS A 86 9.82 -5.55 1.52
CA CYS A 86 9.92 -5.82 0.08
C CYS A 86 8.74 -5.31 -0.77
N ALA A 87 7.78 -4.57 -0.24
CA ALA A 87 6.75 -3.93 -1.04
C ALA A 87 7.36 -2.92 -2.02
N GLN A 88 6.76 -2.80 -3.21
CA GLN A 88 7.24 -1.97 -4.30
C GLN A 88 6.23 -0.87 -4.57
N ILE A 89 6.58 0.37 -4.27
CA ILE A 89 5.72 1.54 -4.46
C ILE A 89 6.33 2.40 -5.56
N GLY A 90 5.55 2.65 -6.61
CA GLY A 90 5.94 3.46 -7.76
C GLY A 90 6.04 4.95 -7.47
N LYS A 91 6.17 5.73 -8.55
CA LYS A 91 6.33 7.19 -8.52
C LYS A 91 5.00 7.89 -8.26
N HIS A 92 5.09 9.03 -7.56
CA HIS A 92 3.95 9.92 -7.34
C HIS A 92 2.71 9.20 -6.77
N VAL A 93 2.92 8.17 -5.98
CA VAL A 93 1.86 7.46 -5.26
C VAL A 93 1.51 8.23 -4.00
N HIS A 94 0.23 8.28 -3.66
CA HIS A 94 -0.23 8.77 -2.37
C HIS A 94 -0.78 7.61 -1.54
N LEU A 95 -0.05 7.22 -0.49
CA LEU A 95 -0.55 6.32 0.54
C LEU A 95 -1.15 7.15 1.65
N SER A 96 -2.49 7.24 1.69
CA SER A 96 -3.20 8.10 2.66
C SER A 96 -3.08 7.57 4.09
N GLY A 97 -3.58 8.35 5.05
CA GLY A 97 -3.45 8.05 6.48
C GLY A 97 -3.93 6.65 6.85
N GLY A 98 -3.10 5.91 7.58
CA GLY A 98 -3.41 4.57 8.07
C GLY A 98 -3.43 3.47 7.01
N VAL A 99 -2.96 3.72 5.80
CA VAL A 99 -2.82 2.68 4.76
C VAL A 99 -1.85 1.60 5.22
N GLY A 100 -2.24 0.33 5.02
CA GLY A 100 -1.41 -0.82 5.29
C GLY A 100 -0.98 -1.54 4.01
N ILE A 101 0.26 -1.35 3.58
CA ILE A 101 0.86 -2.17 2.52
C ILE A 101 1.60 -3.33 3.15
N GLY A 102 1.15 -4.55 2.85
CA GLY A 102 1.70 -5.75 3.45
C GLY A 102 3.10 -6.08 2.98
N GLY A 103 3.89 -6.61 3.89
CA GLY A 103 5.21 -7.16 3.59
C GLY A 103 5.12 -8.62 3.16
N VAL A 104 5.89 -8.99 2.14
CA VAL A 104 6.04 -10.37 1.70
C VAL A 104 7.53 -10.71 1.66
N LEU A 105 8.12 -10.91 2.82
CA LEU A 105 9.52 -11.34 2.95
C LEU A 105 9.62 -12.87 2.89
N GLU A 106 8.74 -13.54 3.60
CA GLU A 106 8.61 -15.00 3.62
C GLU A 106 7.18 -15.41 3.23
N PRO A 107 7.03 -16.44 2.41
CA PRO A 107 8.06 -17.22 1.73
C PRO A 107 8.78 -16.42 0.63
N VAL A 108 10.07 -16.72 0.43
CA VAL A 108 10.98 -15.96 -0.48
C VAL A 108 10.47 -15.90 -1.92
N GLN A 109 9.82 -16.95 -2.39
CA GLN A 109 9.28 -17.06 -3.76
C GLN A 109 7.96 -16.29 -3.96
N ALA A 110 7.26 -15.90 -2.91
CA ALA A 110 6.00 -15.17 -3.04
C ALA A 110 6.23 -13.77 -3.65
N SER A 111 5.31 -13.32 -4.48
CA SER A 111 5.35 -11.99 -5.08
C SER A 111 5.21 -10.90 -4.02
N PRO A 112 5.95 -9.79 -4.12
CA PRO A 112 5.72 -8.64 -3.27
C PRO A 112 4.40 -7.95 -3.62
N VAL A 113 3.88 -7.14 -2.70
CA VAL A 113 2.84 -6.16 -3.06
C VAL A 113 3.46 -5.12 -3.98
N ILE A 114 2.76 -4.78 -5.05
CA ILE A 114 3.18 -3.79 -6.03
C ILE A 114 2.09 -2.73 -6.16
N ILE A 115 2.44 -1.47 -5.98
CA ILE A 115 1.59 -0.32 -6.28
C ILE A 115 2.33 0.46 -7.37
N GLU A 116 1.78 0.50 -8.58
CA GLU A 116 2.40 1.22 -9.69
C GLU A 116 2.23 2.74 -9.58
N ASP A 117 2.83 3.44 -10.55
CA ASP A 117 2.93 4.90 -10.57
C ASP A 117 1.55 5.60 -10.53
N ASN A 118 1.54 6.77 -9.92
CA ASN A 118 0.39 7.68 -9.86
C ASN A 118 -0.88 7.10 -9.20
N CYS A 119 -0.78 6.01 -8.46
CA CYS A 119 -1.90 5.48 -7.69
C CYS A 119 -2.25 6.38 -6.50
N PHE A 120 -3.55 6.40 -6.16
CA PHE A 120 -4.05 6.99 -4.92
C PHE A 120 -4.67 5.87 -4.07
N ILE A 121 -4.11 5.66 -2.89
CA ILE A 121 -4.57 4.64 -1.95
C ILE A 121 -5.24 5.35 -0.77
N GLY A 122 -6.56 5.24 -0.70
CA GLY A 122 -7.40 5.93 0.28
C GLY A 122 -7.14 5.47 1.72
N SER A 123 -7.50 6.33 2.67
CA SER A 123 -7.22 6.12 4.09
C SER A 123 -7.68 4.76 4.59
N ARG A 124 -6.81 4.10 5.38
CA ARG A 124 -7.05 2.77 5.97
C ARG A 124 -7.31 1.66 4.96
N ALA A 125 -7.02 1.85 3.67
CA ALA A 125 -6.99 0.74 2.72
C ALA A 125 -5.84 -0.21 3.05
N ILE A 126 -6.08 -1.50 2.86
CA ILE A 126 -5.12 -2.58 3.12
C ILE A 126 -4.85 -3.31 1.81
N VAL A 127 -3.60 -3.44 1.43
CA VAL A 127 -3.17 -4.19 0.23
C VAL A 127 -2.07 -5.17 0.66
N VAL A 128 -2.36 -6.46 0.62
CA VAL A 128 -1.49 -7.50 1.17
C VAL A 128 -1.36 -8.71 0.22
N GLU A 129 -0.54 -9.69 0.60
CA GLU A 129 -0.42 -11.00 -0.07
C GLU A 129 -0.05 -10.91 -1.56
N GLY A 130 0.81 -9.96 -1.93
CA GLY A 130 1.32 -9.85 -3.29
C GLY A 130 0.33 -9.28 -4.32
N VAL A 131 -0.73 -8.63 -3.87
CA VAL A 131 -1.66 -7.94 -4.78
C VAL A 131 -0.94 -6.86 -5.56
N HIS A 132 -1.28 -6.73 -6.84
CA HIS A 132 -0.73 -5.76 -7.77
C HIS A 132 -1.77 -4.70 -8.11
N VAL A 133 -1.54 -3.46 -7.72
CA VAL A 133 -2.38 -2.31 -8.10
C VAL A 133 -1.70 -1.60 -9.25
N GLN A 134 -2.32 -1.64 -10.44
CA GLN A 134 -1.76 -1.08 -11.65
C GLN A 134 -1.87 0.45 -11.69
N LYS A 135 -1.09 1.06 -12.57
CA LYS A 135 -0.88 2.51 -12.66
C LYS A 135 -2.16 3.33 -12.62
N GLU A 136 -2.09 4.46 -11.95
CA GLU A 136 -3.17 5.45 -11.88
C GLU A 136 -4.48 4.94 -11.23
N ALA A 137 -4.50 3.74 -10.65
CA ALA A 137 -5.67 3.26 -9.93
C ALA A 137 -5.93 4.07 -8.65
N VAL A 138 -7.19 4.16 -8.29
CA VAL A 138 -7.67 4.84 -7.08
C VAL A 138 -8.39 3.82 -6.21
N LEU A 139 -7.89 3.58 -5.01
CA LEU A 139 -8.58 2.81 -3.99
C LEU A 139 -9.26 3.77 -3.00
N GLY A 140 -10.56 3.60 -2.80
CA GLY A 140 -11.31 4.31 -1.78
C GLY A 140 -10.86 3.93 -0.37
N ALA A 141 -11.29 4.70 0.61
CA ALA A 141 -11.02 4.40 2.01
C ALA A 141 -11.58 3.01 2.40
N ASN A 142 -10.86 2.32 3.30
CA ASN A 142 -11.23 1.00 3.81
C ASN A 142 -11.34 -0.13 2.76
N VAL A 143 -10.81 0.04 1.56
CA VAL A 143 -10.68 -1.08 0.60
C VAL A 143 -9.65 -2.08 1.14
N VAL A 144 -10.04 -3.36 1.22
CA VAL A 144 -9.16 -4.44 1.68
C VAL A 144 -8.94 -5.43 0.55
N LEU A 145 -7.68 -5.57 0.12
CA LEU A 145 -7.25 -6.45 -0.96
C LEU A 145 -6.26 -7.49 -0.44
N THR A 146 -6.65 -8.74 -0.53
CA THR A 146 -5.80 -9.94 -0.32
C THR A 146 -5.69 -10.71 -1.63
N ALA A 147 -4.83 -11.71 -1.70
CA ALA A 147 -4.74 -12.60 -2.87
C ALA A 147 -6.08 -13.27 -3.22
N SER A 148 -6.99 -13.41 -2.27
CA SER A 148 -8.28 -14.07 -2.43
C SER A 148 -9.46 -13.11 -2.57
N THR A 149 -9.29 -11.82 -2.30
CA THR A 149 -10.37 -10.83 -2.42
C THR A 149 -10.90 -10.78 -3.85
N LYS A 150 -12.22 -10.91 -4.00
CA LYS A 150 -12.89 -10.67 -5.28
C LYS A 150 -12.87 -9.18 -5.58
N ILE A 151 -12.45 -8.83 -6.79
CA ILE A 151 -12.48 -7.47 -7.31
C ILE A 151 -13.46 -7.50 -8.49
N ILE A 152 -14.61 -6.87 -8.34
CA ILE A 152 -15.73 -7.02 -9.29
C ILE A 152 -15.91 -5.66 -10.02
N ASP A 153 -15.71 -5.67 -11.32
CA ASP A 153 -16.07 -4.54 -12.17
C ASP A 153 -17.55 -4.56 -12.47
N VAL A 154 -18.25 -3.53 -12.00
CA VAL A 154 -19.69 -3.34 -12.16
C VAL A 154 -20.04 -2.23 -13.12
N THR A 155 -19.11 -1.77 -13.94
CA THR A 155 -19.30 -0.65 -14.88
C THR A 155 -19.99 -1.04 -16.18
N GLY A 156 -20.00 -2.33 -16.53
CA GLY A 156 -20.62 -2.85 -17.75
C GLY A 156 -21.95 -3.57 -17.48
N ASP A 157 -22.57 -4.10 -18.53
CA ASP A 157 -23.85 -4.84 -18.45
C ASP A 157 -23.75 -6.16 -17.66
N LYS A 158 -22.57 -6.69 -17.54
CA LYS A 158 -22.28 -7.91 -16.77
C LYS A 158 -21.05 -7.71 -15.88
N PRO A 159 -21.05 -8.24 -14.68
CA PRO A 159 -19.90 -8.14 -13.79
C PRO A 159 -18.68 -8.89 -14.38
N VAL A 160 -17.50 -8.27 -14.26
CA VAL A 160 -16.22 -8.91 -14.57
C VAL A 160 -15.44 -9.07 -13.27
N GLU A 161 -14.98 -10.29 -12.96
CA GLU A 161 -14.26 -10.57 -11.73
C GLU A 161 -12.74 -10.62 -11.98
N TYR A 162 -11.99 -9.87 -11.19
CA TYR A 162 -10.53 -9.91 -11.11
C TYR A 162 -10.10 -10.49 -9.75
N LYS A 163 -8.86 -10.96 -9.69
CA LYS A 163 -8.27 -11.51 -8.48
C LYS A 163 -6.76 -11.30 -8.46
N GLY A 164 -6.23 -10.85 -7.33
CA GLY A 164 -4.80 -10.62 -7.16
C GLY A 164 -4.26 -9.35 -7.82
N PHE A 165 -5.06 -8.63 -8.61
CA PHE A 165 -4.66 -7.35 -9.17
C PHE A 165 -5.84 -6.41 -9.41
N VAL A 166 -5.57 -5.11 -9.36
CA VAL A 166 -6.49 -4.04 -9.75
C VAL A 166 -6.05 -3.49 -11.10
N PRO A 167 -6.92 -3.47 -12.13
CA PRO A 167 -6.59 -2.89 -13.43
C PRO A 167 -6.22 -1.41 -13.35
N ALA A 168 -5.39 -0.97 -14.30
CA ALA A 168 -4.98 0.43 -14.39
C ALA A 168 -6.17 1.38 -14.45
N ARG A 169 -6.03 2.56 -13.83
CA ARG A 169 -7.02 3.65 -13.81
C ARG A 169 -8.36 3.32 -13.15
N SER A 170 -8.56 2.13 -12.60
CA SER A 170 -9.80 1.74 -11.93
C SER A 170 -10.05 2.57 -10.68
N VAL A 171 -11.31 2.95 -10.46
CA VAL A 171 -11.79 3.55 -9.21
C VAL A 171 -12.50 2.46 -8.41
N VAL A 172 -11.96 2.14 -7.24
CA VAL A 172 -12.34 0.97 -6.44
C VAL A 172 -12.89 1.41 -5.10
N ILE A 173 -14.00 0.82 -4.68
CA ILE A 173 -14.60 1.03 -3.36
C ILE A 173 -14.78 -0.29 -2.62
N PRO A 174 -14.97 -0.27 -1.28
CA PRO A 174 -15.42 -1.44 -0.54
C PRO A 174 -16.80 -1.88 -1.02
N GLY A 175 -17.02 -3.19 -1.06
CA GLY A 175 -18.32 -3.79 -1.39
C GLY A 175 -18.53 -5.11 -0.69
N SER A 176 -19.66 -5.74 -0.98
CA SER A 176 -19.97 -7.10 -0.52
C SER A 176 -20.76 -7.87 -1.59
N TYR A 177 -20.72 -9.18 -1.49
CA TYR A 177 -21.53 -10.07 -2.31
C TYR A 177 -22.14 -11.17 -1.43
N THR A 178 -23.32 -11.64 -1.81
CA THR A 178 -24.00 -12.74 -1.09
C THR A 178 -23.30 -14.06 -1.37
N LYS A 179 -22.99 -14.81 -0.32
CA LYS A 179 -22.45 -16.16 -0.41
C LYS A 179 -23.23 -17.11 0.47
N LYS A 180 -23.56 -18.27 -0.07
CA LYS A 180 -24.23 -19.34 0.64
C LYS A 180 -23.23 -20.22 1.37
N PHE A 181 -23.48 -20.46 2.64
CA PHE A 181 -22.77 -21.36 3.52
C PHE A 181 -23.72 -22.41 4.09
N PRO A 182 -23.23 -23.49 4.73
CA PRO A 182 -24.11 -24.48 5.39
C PRO A 182 -25.06 -23.87 6.41
N ALA A 183 -24.65 -22.81 7.10
CA ALA A 183 -25.46 -22.13 8.13
C ALA A 183 -26.38 -21.01 7.59
N GLY A 184 -26.41 -20.77 6.26
CA GLY A 184 -27.28 -19.75 5.65
C GLY A 184 -26.54 -18.87 4.63
N GLU A 185 -27.17 -17.77 4.24
CA GLU A 185 -26.61 -16.78 3.32
C GLU A 185 -26.04 -15.58 4.09
N TYR A 186 -24.84 -15.19 3.74
CA TYR A 186 -24.12 -14.09 4.40
C TYR A 186 -23.48 -13.17 3.36
N GLN A 187 -23.30 -11.90 3.75
CA GLN A 187 -22.55 -10.93 2.97
C GLN A 187 -21.05 -11.11 3.20
N VAL A 188 -20.30 -11.32 2.13
CA VAL A 188 -18.85 -11.47 2.17
C VAL A 188 -18.20 -10.23 1.55
N PRO A 189 -17.17 -9.64 2.17
CA PRO A 189 -16.51 -8.49 1.62
C PRO A 189 -15.90 -8.74 0.24
N CYS A 190 -15.97 -7.72 -0.62
CA CYS A 190 -15.28 -7.65 -1.90
C CYS A 190 -14.84 -6.21 -2.18
N ALA A 191 -14.17 -5.99 -3.30
CA ALA A 191 -13.91 -4.67 -3.83
C ALA A 191 -14.71 -4.48 -5.13
N LEU A 192 -15.28 -3.28 -5.33
CA LEU A 192 -16.06 -2.96 -6.53
C LEU A 192 -15.32 -1.91 -7.35
N ILE A 193 -15.08 -2.19 -8.63
CA ILE A 193 -14.66 -1.19 -9.61
C ILE A 193 -15.92 -0.50 -10.11
N ILE A 194 -16.02 0.82 -9.85
CA ILE A 194 -17.23 1.63 -10.16
C ILE A 194 -17.00 2.63 -11.29
N GLY A 195 -15.82 2.65 -11.85
CA GLY A 195 -15.47 3.57 -12.94
C GLY A 195 -13.98 3.61 -13.22
N GLN A 196 -13.63 4.52 -14.13
CA GLN A 196 -12.25 4.80 -14.52
C GLN A 196 -11.87 6.22 -14.12
N ARG A 197 -10.63 6.40 -13.68
CA ARG A 197 -10.06 7.71 -13.39
C ARG A 197 -10.00 8.55 -14.66
N LYS A 198 -10.59 9.77 -14.61
CA LYS A 198 -10.60 10.72 -15.74
C LYS A 198 -9.25 11.45 -15.84
N GLU A 199 -8.76 11.71 -17.03
CA GLU A 199 -7.43 12.34 -17.25
C GLU A 199 -7.36 13.78 -16.72
N SER A 200 -8.50 14.49 -16.74
CA SER A 200 -8.59 15.90 -16.37
C SER A 200 -8.71 16.17 -14.87
N THR A 201 -8.70 15.14 -14.02
CA THR A 201 -9.11 15.30 -12.63
C THR A 201 -7.96 14.96 -11.68
N ASP A 202 -7.70 15.83 -10.70
CA ASP A 202 -6.81 15.59 -9.57
C ASP A 202 -7.16 14.26 -8.86
N LYS A 203 -6.16 13.59 -8.31
CA LYS A 203 -6.28 12.28 -7.65
C LYS A 203 -7.39 12.21 -6.60
N LYS A 204 -7.61 13.27 -5.81
CA LYS A 204 -8.67 13.34 -4.80
C LYS A 204 -10.04 13.59 -5.43
N THR A 205 -10.10 14.43 -6.44
CA THR A 205 -11.33 14.82 -7.13
C THR A 205 -11.90 13.64 -7.93
N SER A 206 -11.06 12.81 -8.54
CA SER A 206 -11.50 11.63 -9.31
C SER A 206 -12.30 10.64 -8.48
N LEU A 207 -11.91 10.38 -7.23
CA LEU A 207 -12.66 9.49 -6.35
C LEU A 207 -14.03 10.08 -6.02
N ASN A 208 -14.07 11.36 -5.62
CA ASN A 208 -15.31 12.03 -5.25
C ASN A 208 -16.29 12.11 -6.41
N ASP A 209 -15.81 12.37 -7.63
CA ASP A 209 -16.66 12.42 -8.81
C ASP A 209 -17.25 11.05 -9.14
N ALA A 210 -16.44 9.98 -9.11
CA ALA A 210 -16.91 8.63 -9.34
C ALA A 210 -17.94 8.18 -8.28
N LEU A 211 -17.74 8.55 -7.01
CA LEU A 211 -18.70 8.25 -5.94
C LEU A 211 -20.03 8.98 -6.16
N ARG A 212 -19.99 10.26 -6.54
CA ARG A 212 -21.19 11.06 -6.84
C ARG A 212 -21.96 10.54 -8.06
N GLU A 213 -21.25 10.19 -9.14
CA GLU A 213 -21.86 9.63 -10.35
C GLU A 213 -22.61 8.32 -10.08
N ASN A 214 -22.17 7.54 -9.09
CA ASN A 214 -22.80 6.29 -8.69
C ASN A 214 -23.70 6.41 -7.46
N ASN A 215 -24.02 7.63 -7.01
CA ASN A 215 -24.84 7.89 -5.82
C ASN A 215 -24.33 7.19 -4.54
N VAL A 216 -23.05 7.00 -4.43
CA VAL A 216 -22.40 6.46 -3.22
C VAL A 216 -22.04 7.63 -2.31
N ALA A 217 -22.41 7.54 -1.02
CA ALA A 217 -22.11 8.57 -0.04
C ALA A 217 -20.58 8.77 0.10
N VAL A 218 -20.14 10.04 0.16
CA VAL A 218 -18.73 10.44 0.31
C VAL A 218 -18.41 10.66 1.78
#